data_59fb290639f385089c434582a94439ac
#
_entry.id   59fb290639f385089c434582a94439ac
#
_cell.length_a   1.000
_cell.length_b   1.000
_cell.length_c   1.000
_cell.angle_alpha   90.00
_cell.angle_beta   90.00
_cell.angle_gamma   90.00
#
_symmetry.space_group_name_H-M   'P 1'
#
loop_
_entity.id
_entity.type
_entity.pdbx_description
1 polymer ?
#
loop_
_entity_poly.entity_id
_entity_poly.type
_entity_poly.pdbx_seq_one_letter_code
_entity_poly.pdbx_strand_id
1 'polypeptide(L)'
;MRASFETARLSLSLVRETDRENLVALERDPEVMRFLNGGRPTPDDGAKEGAGFLTPRGGGNDVWAAAVETRSGAFVGWFSLQRTREGVGELGYRLRRDAWGRGLATEGASALVAMGFADNDFARIVATTMAVNRPSRRVMEKTGLTHVRTVHPHWRDPLPGSELGEVEYEIGRDEWEAKRSGHLSGQPTA
;
A
#
# COMPACT_ATOMS: atom_id res chain seq x y z
N MET A 1 -15.11 7.01 9.82
CA MET A 1 -14.36 6.23 8.79
C MET A 1 -15.30 5.24 8.11
N ARG A 2 -15.26 5.13 6.79
CA ARG A 2 -16.08 4.13 6.06
C ARG A 2 -15.56 2.73 6.37
N ALA A 3 -16.45 1.81 6.74
CA ALA A 3 -16.09 0.42 7.05
C ALA A 3 -15.64 -0.38 5.82
N SER A 4 -16.03 0.07 4.63
CA SER A 4 -15.64 -0.50 3.34
C SER A 4 -15.77 0.53 2.23
N PHE A 5 -15.01 0.34 1.16
CA PHE A 5 -15.12 1.13 -0.08
C PHE A 5 -14.82 0.23 -1.29
N GLU A 6 -15.34 0.61 -2.44
CA GLU A 6 -15.19 -0.14 -3.67
C GLU A 6 -14.47 0.67 -4.73
N THR A 7 -13.76 -0.04 -5.59
CA THR A 7 -13.18 0.45 -6.83
C THR A 7 -13.84 -0.29 -8.00
N ALA A 8 -13.34 -0.11 -9.21
CA ALA A 8 -13.89 -0.82 -10.37
C ALA A 8 -13.77 -2.35 -10.26
N ARG A 9 -12.75 -2.86 -9.55
CA ARG A 9 -12.46 -4.29 -9.48
C ARG A 9 -12.21 -4.82 -8.06
N LEU A 10 -12.07 -3.94 -7.07
CA LEU A 10 -11.76 -4.32 -5.69
C LEU A 10 -12.84 -3.84 -4.74
N SER A 11 -13.19 -4.70 -3.80
CA SER A 11 -13.87 -4.34 -2.55
C SER A 11 -12.84 -4.37 -1.43
N LEU A 12 -12.67 -3.26 -0.73
CA LEU A 12 -11.74 -3.08 0.37
C LEU A 12 -12.54 -2.90 1.67
N SER A 13 -12.26 -3.71 2.67
CA SER A 13 -12.88 -3.62 3.99
C SER A 13 -11.81 -3.67 5.08
N LEU A 14 -12.07 -3.04 6.20
CA LEU A 14 -11.14 -3.13 7.34
C LEU A 14 -10.82 -4.58 7.65
N VAL A 15 -9.54 -4.87 7.88
CA VAL A 15 -9.06 -6.21 8.22
C VAL A 15 -9.80 -6.74 9.45
N ARG A 16 -10.24 -8.00 9.37
CA ARG A 16 -10.97 -8.74 10.42
C ARG A 16 -10.25 -10.03 10.75
N GLU A 17 -10.61 -10.65 11.84
CA GLU A 17 -10.08 -11.98 12.22
C GLU A 17 -10.31 -13.03 11.12
N THR A 18 -11.40 -12.94 10.38
CA THR A 18 -11.70 -13.83 9.25
C THR A 18 -10.70 -13.72 8.08
N ASP A 19 -9.92 -12.64 8.02
CA ASP A 19 -8.91 -12.44 6.98
C ASP A 19 -7.55 -13.06 7.36
N ARG A 20 -7.40 -13.53 8.61
CA ARG A 20 -6.14 -13.99 9.20
C ARG A 20 -5.44 -15.04 8.36
N GLU A 21 -6.13 -16.08 7.92
CA GLU A 21 -5.53 -17.17 7.13
C GLU A 21 -4.96 -16.65 5.82
N ASN A 22 -5.66 -15.76 5.14
CA ASN A 22 -5.22 -15.11 3.92
C ASN A 22 -3.98 -14.22 4.15
N LEU A 23 -3.97 -13.47 5.24
CA LEU A 23 -2.85 -12.61 5.61
C LEU A 23 -1.61 -13.43 5.97
N VAL A 24 -1.76 -14.51 6.74
CA VAL A 24 -0.67 -15.43 7.07
C VAL A 24 -0.12 -16.10 5.80
N ALA A 25 -0.99 -16.56 4.91
CA ALA A 25 -0.56 -17.17 3.65
C ALA A 25 0.25 -16.17 2.78
N LEU A 26 -0.18 -14.90 2.76
CA LEU A 26 0.52 -13.83 2.05
C LEU A 26 1.94 -13.59 2.61
N GLU A 27 2.07 -13.56 3.94
CA GLU A 27 3.35 -13.36 4.65
C GLU A 27 4.30 -14.58 4.56
N ARG A 28 3.79 -15.73 4.17
CA ARG A 28 4.57 -16.96 3.96
C ARG A 28 5.04 -17.13 2.53
N ASP A 29 4.52 -16.37 1.58
CA ASP A 29 5.00 -16.44 0.18
C ASP A 29 6.37 -15.75 0.08
N PRO A 30 7.46 -16.49 -0.23
CA PRO A 30 8.81 -15.96 -0.26
C PRO A 30 8.99 -14.86 -1.33
N GLU A 31 8.26 -14.91 -2.42
CA GLU A 31 8.35 -13.87 -3.46
C GLU A 31 7.67 -12.59 -3.00
N VAL A 32 6.56 -12.70 -2.27
CA VAL A 32 5.88 -11.55 -1.67
C VAL A 32 6.77 -10.88 -0.62
N MET A 33 7.46 -11.69 0.19
CA MET A 33 8.31 -11.23 1.29
C MET A 33 9.74 -10.88 0.85
N ARG A 34 10.10 -11.07 -0.40
CA ARG A 34 11.45 -10.93 -0.94
C ARG A 34 12.13 -9.61 -0.56
N PHE A 35 11.42 -8.49 -0.65
CA PHE A 35 11.94 -7.15 -0.38
C PHE A 35 11.66 -6.64 1.04
N LEU A 36 11.15 -7.50 1.92
CA LEU A 36 10.78 -7.17 3.29
C LEU A 36 11.66 -7.89 4.31
N ASN A 37 11.81 -9.20 4.14
CA ASN A 37 12.62 -10.04 5.02
C ASN A 37 13.48 -11.06 4.25
N GLY A 38 13.75 -10.81 2.98
CA GLY A 38 14.53 -11.71 2.12
C GLY A 38 13.79 -12.99 1.70
N GLY A 39 12.46 -12.97 1.75
CA GLY A 39 11.63 -14.13 1.38
C GLY A 39 11.56 -15.20 2.48
N ARG A 40 12.01 -14.89 3.70
CA ARG A 40 11.88 -15.82 4.84
C ARG A 40 10.42 -15.95 5.22
N PRO A 41 9.89 -17.17 5.36
CA PRO A 41 8.54 -17.36 5.88
C PRO A 41 8.42 -16.74 7.28
N THR A 42 7.31 -16.06 7.54
CA THR A 42 7.01 -15.61 8.90
C THR A 42 6.80 -16.86 9.77
N PRO A 43 7.48 -16.99 10.94
CA PRO A 43 7.32 -18.13 11.83
C PRO A 43 5.88 -18.32 12.28
N ASP A 44 5.48 -19.58 12.56
CA ASP A 44 4.11 -19.91 13.00
C ASP A 44 3.73 -19.26 14.32
N ASP A 45 4.70 -19.06 15.21
CA ASP A 45 4.53 -18.36 16.48
C ASP A 45 4.52 -16.82 16.32
N GLY A 46 5.00 -16.31 15.20
CA GLY A 46 4.71 -14.96 14.71
C GLY A 46 3.21 -14.72 14.54
N ALA A 47 2.39 -15.77 14.62
CA ALA A 47 0.96 -15.63 14.79
C ALA A 47 0.58 -14.88 16.09
N LYS A 48 1.43 -14.85 17.12
CA LYS A 48 1.27 -13.98 18.29
C LYS A 48 1.73 -12.54 18.02
N GLU A 49 2.79 -12.35 17.25
CA GLU A 49 3.17 -11.06 16.67
C GLU A 49 2.26 -10.67 15.51
N GLY A 50 1.70 -11.63 14.80
CA GLY A 50 0.70 -11.46 13.73
C GLY A 50 -0.63 -10.84 14.16
N ALA A 51 -0.91 -10.72 15.45
CA ALA A 51 -2.01 -9.86 15.95
C ALA A 51 -1.82 -8.40 15.49
N GLY A 52 -0.60 -7.98 15.20
CA GLY A 52 -0.31 -6.67 14.61
C GLY A 52 -0.87 -6.46 13.20
N PHE A 53 -1.18 -7.53 12.44
CA PHE A 53 -1.85 -7.43 11.14
C PHE A 53 -3.35 -7.17 11.25
N LEU A 54 -3.94 -7.54 12.38
CA LEU A 54 -5.38 -7.48 12.62
C LEU A 54 -5.78 -6.19 13.32
N THR A 55 -4.82 -5.46 13.87
CA THR A 55 -5.04 -4.18 14.53
C THR A 55 -4.50 -3.04 13.69
N PRO A 56 -5.31 -1.99 13.44
CA PRO A 56 -4.79 -0.76 12.87
C PRO A 56 -3.61 -0.26 13.72
N ARG A 57 -2.51 0.08 13.07
CA ARG A 57 -1.37 0.69 13.75
C ARG A 57 -1.59 2.20 13.79
N GLY A 58 -1.73 2.76 14.97
CA GLY A 58 -1.98 4.20 15.18
C GLY A 58 -3.40 4.52 15.62
N GLY A 59 -3.74 5.80 15.73
CA GLY A 59 -5.02 6.29 16.24
C GLY A 59 -5.99 6.72 15.14
N GLY A 60 -7.25 6.48 15.37
CA GLY A 60 -8.41 7.18 14.78
C GLY A 60 -8.63 7.13 13.27
N ASN A 61 -7.68 7.49 12.44
CA ASN A 61 -7.87 7.64 10.99
C ASN A 61 -7.01 6.68 10.14
N ASP A 62 -6.33 5.74 10.78
CA ASP A 62 -5.54 4.76 10.06
C ASP A 62 -6.42 3.74 9.36
N VAL A 63 -6.06 3.40 8.13
CA VAL A 63 -6.74 2.39 7.33
C VAL A 63 -5.82 1.20 7.16
N TRP A 64 -6.33 0.03 7.50
CA TRP A 64 -5.76 -1.23 7.10
C TRP A 64 -6.89 -2.09 6.54
N ALA A 65 -6.89 -2.27 5.24
CA ALA A 65 -7.98 -2.90 4.51
C ALA A 65 -7.53 -4.17 3.80
N ALA A 66 -8.26 -5.25 4.02
CA ALA A 66 -8.22 -6.43 3.17
C ALA A 66 -8.94 -6.12 1.85
N ALA A 67 -8.37 -6.59 0.75
CA ALA A 67 -8.92 -6.39 -0.58
C ALA A 67 -9.33 -7.72 -1.20
N VAL A 68 -10.55 -7.78 -1.73
CA VAL A 68 -11.05 -8.89 -2.54
C VAL A 68 -11.44 -8.40 -3.92
N GLU A 69 -11.26 -9.24 -4.92
CA GLU A 69 -11.72 -8.94 -6.28
C GLU A 69 -13.25 -9.06 -6.36
N THR A 70 -13.95 -8.01 -6.77
CA THR A 70 -15.41 -7.94 -6.74
C THR A 70 -16.09 -9.03 -7.56
N ARG A 71 -15.47 -9.44 -8.68
CA ARG A 71 -16.02 -10.45 -9.58
C ARG A 71 -15.96 -11.87 -9.01
N SER A 72 -14.87 -12.23 -8.35
CA SER A 72 -14.58 -13.59 -7.91
C SER A 72 -14.72 -13.79 -6.39
N GLY A 73 -14.72 -12.71 -5.61
CA GLY A 73 -14.60 -12.77 -4.16
C GLY A 73 -13.23 -13.22 -3.66
N ALA A 74 -12.25 -13.42 -4.58
CA ALA A 74 -10.92 -13.89 -4.21
C ALA A 74 -10.15 -12.82 -3.45
N PHE A 75 -9.50 -13.20 -2.36
CA PHE A 75 -8.60 -12.31 -1.63
C PHE A 75 -7.42 -11.93 -2.52
N VAL A 76 -7.12 -10.64 -2.57
CA VAL A 76 -6.07 -10.06 -3.41
C VAL A 76 -4.84 -9.70 -2.60
N GLY A 77 -5.04 -9.21 -1.39
CA GLY A 77 -3.99 -8.70 -0.52
C GLY A 77 -4.54 -7.66 0.45
N TRP A 78 -3.66 -6.78 0.92
CA TRP A 78 -4.06 -5.68 1.79
C TRP A 78 -3.47 -4.35 1.32
N PHE A 79 -4.13 -3.28 1.74
CA PHE A 79 -3.70 -1.90 1.57
C PHE A 79 -3.78 -1.18 2.91
N SER A 80 -2.87 -0.26 3.15
CA SER A 80 -2.88 0.57 4.34
C SER A 80 -2.59 2.03 4.03
N LEU A 81 -3.18 2.90 4.81
CA LEU A 81 -2.81 4.31 4.87
C LEU A 81 -2.78 4.69 6.35
N GLN A 82 -1.58 4.91 6.88
CA GLN A 82 -1.33 5.09 8.30
C GLN A 82 -0.72 6.47 8.56
N ARG A 83 -1.16 7.13 9.63
CA ARG A 83 -0.57 8.40 10.05
C ARG A 83 0.79 8.15 10.71
N THR A 84 1.85 8.65 10.12
CA THR A 84 3.20 8.56 10.68
C THR A 84 3.56 9.78 11.52
N ARG A 85 3.02 10.93 11.16
CA ARG A 85 3.13 12.20 11.88
C ARG A 85 1.97 13.11 11.47
N GLU A 86 1.85 14.25 12.13
CA GLU A 86 0.80 15.22 11.80
C GLU A 86 0.80 15.58 10.31
N GLY A 87 -0.36 15.47 9.69
CA GLY A 87 -0.57 15.77 8.26
C GLY A 87 0.08 14.80 7.27
N VAL A 88 0.74 13.71 7.72
CA VAL A 88 1.44 12.77 6.82
C VAL A 88 0.90 11.36 6.96
N GLY A 89 0.39 10.83 5.84
CA GLY A 89 0.00 9.42 5.69
C GLY A 89 1.07 8.59 5.00
N GLU A 90 1.31 7.38 5.46
CA GLU A 90 2.14 6.39 4.78
C GLU A 90 1.28 5.35 4.09
N LEU A 91 1.44 5.24 2.77
CA LEU A 91 0.76 4.27 1.93
C LEU A 91 1.54 2.96 1.91
N GLY A 92 0.86 1.86 2.25
CA GLY A 92 1.38 0.51 2.15
C GLY A 92 0.45 -0.41 1.36
N TYR A 93 1.01 -1.44 0.74
CA TYR A 93 0.24 -2.50 0.08
C TYR A 93 1.07 -3.75 -0.08
N ARG A 94 0.39 -4.89 -0.05
CA ARG A 94 0.96 -6.21 -0.30
C ARG A 94 -0.06 -7.09 -0.96
N LEU A 95 0.27 -7.62 -2.14
CA LEU A 95 -0.65 -8.42 -2.94
C LEU A 95 -0.07 -9.81 -3.20
N ARG A 96 -0.96 -10.78 -3.31
CA ARG A 96 -0.63 -12.13 -3.79
C ARG A 96 -0.02 -12.09 -5.19
N ARG A 97 0.81 -13.05 -5.49
CA ARG A 97 1.52 -13.13 -6.78
C ARG A 97 0.59 -13.20 -7.99
N ASP A 98 -0.49 -13.96 -7.87
CA ASP A 98 -1.50 -14.12 -8.93
C ASP A 98 -2.31 -12.83 -9.20
N ALA A 99 -2.22 -11.85 -8.31
CA ALA A 99 -2.79 -10.53 -8.49
C ALA A 99 -1.81 -9.50 -9.12
N TRP A 100 -0.53 -9.88 -9.28
CA TRP A 100 0.48 -8.97 -9.84
C TRP A 100 0.30 -8.76 -11.35
N GLY A 101 0.83 -7.66 -11.88
CA GLY A 101 0.78 -7.33 -13.30
C GLY A 101 -0.61 -6.94 -13.83
N ARG A 102 -1.66 -7.04 -13.03
CA ARG A 102 -3.06 -6.79 -13.40
C ARG A 102 -3.53 -5.35 -13.12
N GLY A 103 -2.65 -4.51 -12.56
CA GLY A 103 -2.97 -3.13 -12.20
C GLY A 103 -3.76 -2.97 -10.89
N LEU A 104 -4.06 -4.05 -10.17
CA LEU A 104 -4.85 -4.03 -8.94
C LEU A 104 -4.16 -3.25 -7.81
N ALA A 105 -2.82 -3.35 -7.70
CA ALA A 105 -2.05 -2.57 -6.73
C ALA A 105 -2.20 -1.06 -6.97
N THR A 106 -2.11 -0.61 -8.22
CA THR A 106 -2.30 0.81 -8.57
C THR A 106 -3.73 1.26 -8.29
N GLU A 107 -4.73 0.43 -8.61
CA GLU A 107 -6.14 0.74 -8.38
C GLU A 107 -6.45 0.93 -6.89
N GLY A 108 -6.06 -0.03 -6.04
CA GLY A 108 -6.27 0.06 -4.60
C GLY A 108 -5.47 1.21 -3.95
N ALA A 109 -4.20 1.39 -4.34
CA ALA A 109 -3.36 2.48 -3.85
C ALA A 109 -3.94 3.86 -4.22
N SER A 110 -4.39 4.04 -5.46
CA SER A 110 -5.02 5.30 -5.90
C SER A 110 -6.31 5.60 -5.13
N ALA A 111 -7.11 4.58 -4.82
CA ALA A 111 -8.30 4.74 -4.01
C ALA A 111 -7.98 5.18 -2.57
N LEU A 112 -6.92 4.60 -1.97
CA LEU A 112 -6.48 5.01 -0.63
C LEU A 112 -5.92 6.45 -0.62
N VAL A 113 -5.13 6.83 -1.62
CA VAL A 113 -4.64 8.21 -1.76
C VAL A 113 -5.80 9.19 -1.87
N ALA A 114 -6.80 8.89 -2.71
CA ALA A 114 -7.98 9.72 -2.85
C ALA A 114 -8.76 9.87 -1.54
N MET A 115 -8.97 8.75 -0.82
CA MET A 115 -9.62 8.76 0.48
C MET A 115 -8.79 9.53 1.52
N GLY A 116 -7.47 9.36 1.53
CA GLY A 116 -6.58 10.04 2.46
C GLY A 116 -6.64 11.55 2.33
N PHE A 117 -6.74 12.06 1.12
CA PHE A 117 -6.91 13.49 0.91
C PHE A 117 -8.35 13.98 1.10
N ALA A 118 -9.36 13.17 0.84
CA ALA A 118 -10.75 13.58 1.01
C ALA A 118 -11.21 13.52 2.49
N ASP A 119 -10.90 12.43 3.18
CA ASP A 119 -11.54 12.07 4.45
C ASP A 119 -10.60 12.16 5.67
N ASN A 120 -9.27 12.24 5.49
CA ASN A 120 -8.30 12.04 6.57
C ASN A 120 -7.34 13.21 6.85
N ASP A 121 -7.59 14.40 6.39
CA ASP A 121 -6.76 15.59 6.67
C ASP A 121 -5.25 15.42 6.42
N PHE A 122 -4.84 14.51 5.55
CA PHE A 122 -3.44 14.44 5.17
C PHE A 122 -3.09 15.63 4.25
N ALA A 123 -2.01 16.32 4.57
CA ALA A 123 -1.40 17.30 3.69
C ALA A 123 -0.51 16.63 2.64
N ARG A 124 0.03 15.44 3.00
CA ARG A 124 0.95 14.68 2.18
C ARG A 124 0.82 13.18 2.42
N ILE A 125 1.00 12.40 1.36
CA ILE A 125 1.09 10.94 1.43
C ILE A 125 2.47 10.53 0.92
N VAL A 126 3.13 9.66 1.70
CA VAL A 126 4.45 9.10 1.39
C VAL A 126 4.35 7.59 1.19
N ALA A 127 5.32 7.00 0.51
CA ALA A 127 5.50 5.56 0.42
C ALA A 127 6.98 5.24 0.28
N THR A 128 7.44 4.15 0.89
CA THR A 128 8.83 3.71 0.85
C THR A 128 8.95 2.29 0.33
N THR A 129 10.06 1.98 -0.32
CA THR A 129 10.41 0.62 -0.72
C THR A 129 11.91 0.53 -1.01
N MET A 130 12.46 -0.69 -1.04
CA MET A 130 13.83 -0.89 -1.53
C MET A 130 13.99 -0.37 -2.96
N ALA A 131 15.11 0.27 -3.26
CA ALA A 131 15.40 0.84 -4.59
C ALA A 131 15.31 -0.19 -5.73
N VAL A 132 15.63 -1.46 -5.43
CA VAL A 132 15.55 -2.60 -6.36
C VAL A 132 14.12 -3.09 -6.61
N ASN A 133 13.14 -2.72 -5.78
CA ASN A 133 11.75 -3.13 -5.94
C ASN A 133 11.03 -2.31 -7.02
N ARG A 134 11.45 -2.52 -8.26
CA ARG A 134 10.89 -1.81 -9.43
C ARG A 134 9.37 -1.91 -9.57
N PRO A 135 8.73 -3.10 -9.31
CA PRO A 135 7.27 -3.18 -9.37
C PRO A 135 6.56 -2.22 -8.41
N SER A 136 6.99 -2.14 -7.14
CA SER A 136 6.40 -1.22 -6.16
C SER A 136 6.61 0.24 -6.57
N ARG A 137 7.82 0.61 -7.02
CA ARG A 137 8.12 1.96 -7.53
C ARG A 137 7.17 2.37 -8.65
N ARG A 138 6.92 1.46 -9.62
CA ARG A 138 5.97 1.73 -10.73
C ARG A 138 4.54 1.92 -10.23
N VAL A 139 4.13 1.24 -9.16
CA VAL A 139 2.81 1.48 -8.55
C VAL A 139 2.77 2.88 -7.95
N MET A 140 3.78 3.27 -7.17
CA MET A 140 3.88 4.62 -6.59
C MET A 140 3.80 5.71 -7.67
N GLU A 141 4.59 5.58 -8.72
CA GLU A 141 4.60 6.52 -9.87
C GLU A 141 3.23 6.61 -10.55
N LYS A 142 2.58 5.47 -10.82
CA LYS A 142 1.24 5.42 -11.44
C LYS A 142 0.14 5.95 -10.53
N THR A 143 0.34 5.91 -9.22
CA THR A 143 -0.57 6.50 -8.22
C THR A 143 -0.36 8.02 -8.09
N GLY A 144 0.65 8.55 -8.78
CA GLY A 144 0.95 9.98 -8.84
C GLY A 144 2.03 10.45 -7.87
N LEU A 145 2.61 9.55 -7.07
CA LEU A 145 3.72 9.89 -6.20
C LEU A 145 4.99 10.11 -7.02
N THR A 146 5.82 11.06 -6.58
CA THR A 146 7.11 11.39 -7.19
C THR A 146 8.25 10.98 -6.27
N HIS A 147 9.37 10.53 -6.84
CA HIS A 147 10.57 10.19 -6.07
C HIS A 147 11.16 11.44 -5.42
N VAL A 148 11.42 11.37 -4.12
CA VAL A 148 11.97 12.48 -3.32
C VAL A 148 13.43 12.26 -3.02
N ARG A 149 13.75 11.08 -2.49
CA ARG A 149 15.11 10.77 -2.05
C ARG A 149 15.35 9.27 -1.99
N THR A 150 16.63 8.92 -1.98
CA THR A 150 17.11 7.58 -1.63
C THR A 150 17.87 7.69 -0.32
N VAL A 151 17.53 6.84 0.64
CA VAL A 151 18.21 6.73 1.93
C VAL A 151 18.93 5.38 2.01
N HIS A 152 20.02 5.33 2.77
CA HIS A 152 20.80 4.11 2.97
C HIS A 152 20.77 3.78 4.47
N PRO A 153 19.70 3.11 4.95
CA PRO A 153 19.61 2.72 6.35
C PRO A 153 20.68 1.68 6.67
N HIS A 154 21.12 1.69 7.92
CA HIS A 154 22.00 0.62 8.40
C HIS A 154 21.18 -0.63 8.65
N TRP A 155 21.29 -1.61 7.76
CA TRP A 155 20.62 -2.89 7.89
C TRP A 155 21.40 -3.80 8.84
N ARG A 156 20.76 -4.29 9.89
CA ARG A 156 21.32 -5.31 10.76
C ARG A 156 21.50 -6.65 10.03
N ASP A 157 20.60 -6.93 9.10
CA ASP A 157 20.58 -8.13 8.28
C ASP A 157 20.27 -7.68 6.82
N PRO A 158 21.31 -7.32 6.06
CA PRO A 158 21.13 -6.75 4.74
C PRO A 158 20.53 -7.76 3.76
N LEU A 159 19.54 -7.30 2.99
CA LEU A 159 18.91 -8.07 1.92
C LEU A 159 19.64 -7.83 0.59
N PRO A 160 19.58 -8.77 -0.35
CA PRO A 160 20.11 -8.55 -1.70
C PRO A 160 19.51 -7.30 -2.33
N GLY A 161 20.36 -6.35 -2.71
CA GLY A 161 19.97 -5.05 -3.28
C GLY A 161 19.76 -3.94 -2.24
N SER A 162 19.92 -4.22 -0.93
CA SER A 162 19.82 -3.20 0.12
C SER A 162 20.95 -2.16 0.06
N GLU A 163 22.08 -2.48 -0.57
CA GLU A 163 23.18 -1.56 -0.86
C GLU A 163 22.75 -0.39 -1.76
N LEU A 164 21.69 -0.57 -2.56
CA LEU A 164 21.09 0.49 -3.38
C LEU A 164 20.11 1.38 -2.61
N GLY A 165 19.90 1.08 -1.32
CA GLY A 165 19.09 1.86 -0.40
C GLY A 165 17.58 1.65 -0.54
N GLU A 166 16.86 2.52 0.15
CA GLU A 166 15.40 2.66 0.09
C GLU A 166 15.03 3.98 -0.57
N VAL A 167 14.01 3.94 -1.39
CA VAL A 167 13.48 5.12 -2.08
C VAL A 167 12.21 5.58 -1.40
N GLU A 168 12.10 6.87 -1.17
CA GLU A 168 10.91 7.54 -0.68
C GLU A 168 10.23 8.29 -1.83
N TYR A 169 8.94 8.08 -1.95
CA TYR A 169 8.05 8.75 -2.89
C TYR A 169 7.00 9.54 -2.11
N GLU A 170 6.56 10.66 -2.66
CA GLU A 170 5.50 11.46 -2.03
C GLU A 170 4.57 12.12 -3.04
N ILE A 171 3.40 12.52 -2.57
CA ILE A 171 2.47 13.41 -3.24
C ILE A 171 1.83 14.34 -2.21
N GLY A 172 1.82 15.65 -2.50
CA GLY A 172 1.09 16.64 -1.73
C GLY A 172 -0.39 16.74 -2.15
N ARG A 173 -1.24 17.24 -1.24
CA ARG A 173 -2.67 17.48 -1.53
C ARG A 173 -2.87 18.37 -2.74
N ASP A 174 -2.21 19.53 -2.77
CA ASP A 174 -2.36 20.51 -3.84
C ASP A 174 -1.96 19.94 -5.21
N GLU A 175 -0.87 19.16 -5.24
CA GLU A 175 -0.40 18.48 -6.44
C GLU A 175 -1.40 17.43 -6.92
N TRP A 176 -1.97 16.66 -5.99
CA TRP A 176 -2.98 15.65 -6.30
C TRP A 176 -4.27 16.29 -6.85
N GLU A 177 -4.73 17.40 -6.26
CA GLU A 177 -5.89 18.16 -6.73
C GLU A 177 -5.66 18.75 -8.12
N ALA A 178 -4.48 19.31 -8.37
CA ALA A 178 -4.09 19.85 -9.67
C ALA A 178 -4.09 18.78 -10.76
N LYS A 179 -3.52 17.59 -10.48
CA LYS A 179 -3.51 16.46 -11.42
C LYS A 179 -4.92 15.98 -11.75
N ARG A 180 -5.84 15.96 -10.80
CA ARG A 180 -7.24 15.58 -11.04
C ARG A 180 -7.99 16.61 -11.88
N SER A 181 -7.80 17.89 -11.61
CA SER A 181 -8.43 18.99 -12.34
C SER A 181 -7.96 19.04 -13.79
N GLY A 182 -6.67 18.80 -14.05
CA GLY A 182 -6.10 18.73 -15.39
C GLY A 182 -6.64 17.56 -16.23
N HIS A 183 -6.99 16.45 -15.61
CA HIS A 183 -7.63 15.30 -16.30
C HIS A 183 -9.08 15.57 -16.73
N LEU A 184 -9.79 16.43 -16.00
CA LEU A 184 -11.17 16.80 -16.32
C LEU A 184 -11.27 17.82 -17.47
N SER A 185 -10.22 18.60 -17.70
CA SER A 185 -10.16 19.63 -18.75
C SER A 185 -9.76 19.08 -20.12
N GLY A 186 -9.34 17.82 -20.21
CA GLY A 186 -8.84 17.18 -21.45
C GLY A 186 -9.82 16.28 -22.17
N GLN A 187 -11.10 16.23 -21.78
CA GLN A 187 -12.11 15.52 -22.57
C GLN A 187 -12.60 16.42 -23.72
N PRO A 188 -12.44 16.01 -24.98
CA PRO A 188 -13.05 16.74 -26.10
C PRO A 188 -14.57 16.67 -25.95
N THR A 189 -15.20 17.83 -25.92
CA THR A 189 -16.65 17.96 -26.11
C THR A 189 -16.99 17.38 -27.47
N ALA A 190 -17.76 16.30 -27.48
CA ALA A 190 -18.32 15.69 -28.66
C ALA A 190 -19.41 16.61 -29.28
#